data_69c65fe1e1394e7e66dc1b17526061a0
#
_entry.id   69c65fe1e1394e7e66dc1b17526061a0
#
_cell.length_a   1.000
_cell.length_b   1.000
_cell.length_c   1.000
_cell.angle_alpha   90.00
_cell.angle_beta   90.00
_cell.angle_gamma   90.00
#
_symmetry.space_group_name_H-M   'P 1'
#
loop_
_entity.id
_entity.type
_entity.pdbx_description
1 polymer ?
#
loop_
_entity_poly.entity_id
_entity_poly.type
_entity_poly.pdbx_seq_one_letter_code
_entity_poly.pdbx_strand_id
1 'polypeptide(L)'
;AYEIRLSLVGAEMCIRDRLEKLKASKEVKERISEEIHRLENSASNPSEAGVIRGYIETLLGLPWDKASRDNQDLARAREILEEDHYGLSKVKERILEFLAVRTLTKKGESPILCLAGPPGTGKTSIARSVARALNKKYVRICLGGVRDEAEIRGHRRTYIGAMPGRIAAGLHQAKVKNPLMLLDEIDKVSADYKGDTSSALLEVLDSEQNNKFADHYVELPIDLSEVLFIATANDIQNIPRPLLDRMEAVSYTHLRAHETQANIVCRLLLEK
;
A
#
# COMPACT_ATOMS: atom_id res chain seq x y z
N ALA A 1 -15.90 36.68 13.47
CA ALA A 1 -14.71 36.34 14.30
C ALA A 1 -15.03 35.40 15.45
N TYR A 2 -16.18 35.63 16.17
CA TYR A 2 -16.58 34.81 17.32
C TYR A 2 -17.03 33.38 16.94
N GLU A 3 -17.78 33.22 15.87
CA GLU A 3 -18.20 31.88 15.35
C GLU A 3 -17.05 31.05 14.83
N ILE A 4 -16.05 31.69 14.24
CA ILE A 4 -14.82 30.98 13.75
C ILE A 4 -14.00 30.47 14.95
N ARG A 5 -13.91 31.23 16.05
CA ARG A 5 -13.27 30.78 17.31
C ARG A 5 -14.00 29.59 17.95
N LEU A 6 -15.31 29.60 18.00
CA LEU A 6 -16.11 28.49 18.54
C LEU A 6 -15.97 27.21 17.72
N SER A 7 -15.92 27.33 16.40
CA SER A 7 -15.68 26.17 15.49
C SER A 7 -14.26 25.63 15.61
N LEU A 8 -13.27 26.49 15.82
CA LEU A 8 -11.88 26.09 16.07
C LEU A 8 -11.73 25.34 17.40
N VAL A 9 -12.29 25.86 18.49
CA VAL A 9 -12.23 25.22 19.82
C VAL A 9 -12.93 23.86 19.82
N GLY A 10 -14.06 23.71 19.13
CA GLY A 10 -14.73 22.42 18.98
C GLY A 10 -13.92 21.41 18.15
N ALA A 11 -13.20 21.88 17.13
CA ALA A 11 -12.33 21.04 16.32
C ALA A 11 -11.06 20.62 17.08
N GLU A 12 -10.47 21.51 17.87
CA GLU A 12 -9.31 21.20 18.72
C GLU A 12 -9.65 20.17 19.80
N MET A 13 -10.81 20.28 20.44
CA MET A 13 -11.29 19.31 21.42
C MET A 13 -11.47 17.92 20.78
N CYS A 14 -12.03 17.85 19.59
CA CYS A 14 -12.16 16.61 18.83
C CYS A 14 -10.80 15.99 18.46
N ILE A 15 -9.80 16.82 18.12
CA ILE A 15 -8.42 16.37 17.82
C ILE A 15 -7.77 15.79 19.08
N ARG A 16 -7.89 16.45 20.23
CA ARG A 16 -7.35 15.98 21.52
C ARG A 16 -7.99 14.65 21.96
N ASP A 17 -9.33 14.53 21.85
CA ASP A 17 -10.03 13.28 22.14
C ASP A 17 -9.56 12.11 21.26
N ARG A 18 -9.26 12.40 19.98
CA ARG A 18 -8.71 11.40 19.07
C ARG A 18 -7.28 11.00 19.41
N LEU A 19 -6.46 11.96 19.87
CA LEU A 19 -5.09 11.70 20.31
C LEU A 19 -5.06 10.82 21.56
N GLU A 20 -5.94 11.05 22.53
CA GLU A 20 -6.03 10.20 23.74
C GLU A 20 -6.40 8.75 23.41
N LYS A 21 -7.29 8.55 22.45
CA LYS A 21 -7.70 7.22 21.97
C LYS A 21 -6.69 6.56 21.02
N LEU A 22 -5.72 7.33 20.53
CA LEU A 22 -4.73 6.83 19.58
C LEU A 22 -3.77 5.85 20.26
N LYS A 23 -3.68 4.65 19.71
CA LYS A 23 -2.66 3.67 20.09
C LYS A 23 -1.45 3.86 19.16
N ALA A 24 -0.47 4.60 19.61
CA ALA A 24 0.77 4.89 18.89
C ALA A 24 1.95 5.01 19.85
N SER A 25 3.17 5.04 19.33
CA SER A 25 4.38 5.25 20.11
C SER A 25 4.35 6.61 20.82
N LYS A 26 5.19 6.73 21.86
CA LYS A 26 5.33 7.98 22.61
C LYS A 26 5.76 9.13 21.69
N GLU A 27 6.70 8.88 20.80
CA GLU A 27 7.22 9.83 19.83
C GLU A 27 6.12 10.41 18.92
N VAL A 28 5.23 9.55 18.38
CA VAL A 28 4.10 9.97 17.55
C VAL A 28 3.14 10.87 18.34
N LYS A 29 2.82 10.51 19.59
CA LYS A 29 1.94 11.28 20.44
C LYS A 29 2.53 12.64 20.81
N GLU A 30 3.81 12.69 21.14
CA GLU A 30 4.55 13.92 21.44
C GLU A 30 4.53 14.84 20.21
N ARG A 31 4.84 14.32 19.03
CA ARG A 31 4.81 15.09 17.77
C ARG A 31 3.42 15.69 17.50
N ILE A 32 2.37 14.90 17.64
CA ILE A 32 1.00 15.41 17.45
C ILE A 32 0.66 16.48 18.49
N SER A 33 1.07 16.32 19.74
CA SER A 33 0.85 17.32 20.81
C SER A 33 1.56 18.64 20.50
N GLU A 34 2.80 18.60 20.01
CA GLU A 34 3.55 19.79 19.58
C GLU A 34 2.83 20.53 18.44
N GLU A 35 2.32 19.80 17.47
CA GLU A 35 1.60 20.40 16.34
C GLU A 35 0.21 20.97 16.77
N ILE A 36 -0.43 20.38 17.77
CA ILE A 36 -1.65 20.96 18.38
C ILE A 36 -1.31 22.30 19.05
N HIS A 37 -0.22 22.40 19.82
CA HIS A 37 0.23 23.66 20.40
C HIS A 37 0.58 24.71 19.34
N ARG A 38 1.18 24.30 18.22
CA ARG A 38 1.41 25.20 17.08
C ARG A 38 0.11 25.71 16.48
N LEU A 39 -0.87 24.82 16.31
CA LEU A 39 -2.20 25.19 15.80
C LEU A 39 -2.88 26.24 16.68
N GLU A 40 -2.82 26.09 18.00
CA GLU A 40 -3.36 27.05 18.98
C GLU A 40 -2.70 28.45 18.86
N ASN A 41 -1.39 28.48 18.64
CA ASN A 41 -0.63 29.71 18.47
C ASN A 41 -0.82 30.36 17.08
N SER A 42 -1.22 29.59 16.07
CA SER A 42 -1.43 30.04 14.68
C SER A 42 -2.88 30.52 14.42
N ALA A 43 -3.69 30.71 15.45
CA ALA A 43 -5.11 31.12 15.33
C ALA A 43 -5.32 32.45 14.58
N SER A 44 -4.28 33.30 14.49
CA SER A 44 -4.31 34.58 13.77
C SER A 44 -4.07 34.43 12.25
N ASN A 45 -3.54 33.28 11.80
CA ASN A 45 -3.22 33.01 10.38
C ASN A 45 -4.00 31.78 9.87
N PRO A 46 -5.18 31.98 9.24
CA PRO A 46 -6.04 30.86 8.79
C PRO A 46 -5.37 29.93 7.78
N SER A 47 -4.48 30.43 6.94
CA SER A 47 -3.77 29.62 5.94
C SER A 47 -2.80 28.66 6.59
N GLU A 48 -2.02 29.13 7.55
CA GLU A 48 -1.07 28.31 8.32
C GLU A 48 -1.82 27.29 9.20
N ALA A 49 -2.85 27.73 9.89
CA ALA A 49 -3.70 26.85 10.69
C ALA A 49 -4.30 25.71 9.86
N GLY A 50 -4.70 25.98 8.61
CA GLY A 50 -5.20 24.97 7.67
C GLY A 50 -4.15 23.89 7.33
N VAL A 51 -2.91 24.29 7.09
CA VAL A 51 -1.79 23.37 6.78
C VAL A 51 -1.46 22.51 7.99
N ILE A 52 -1.33 23.11 9.19
CA ILE A 52 -1.04 22.38 10.43
C ILE A 52 -2.16 21.38 10.74
N ARG A 53 -3.41 21.79 10.59
CA ARG A 53 -4.56 20.91 10.79
C ARG A 53 -4.56 19.71 9.86
N GLY A 54 -4.31 19.92 8.55
CA GLY A 54 -4.22 18.85 7.56
C GLY A 54 -3.13 17.84 7.91
N TYR A 55 -2.00 18.32 8.43
CA TYR A 55 -0.92 17.47 8.92
C TYR A 55 -1.33 16.64 10.13
N ILE A 56 -1.92 17.26 11.17
CA ILE A 56 -2.43 16.56 12.35
C ILE A 56 -3.46 15.50 11.94
N GLU A 57 -4.39 15.82 11.04
CA GLU A 57 -5.40 14.90 10.55
C GLU A 57 -4.76 13.70 9.81
N THR A 58 -3.70 13.93 9.05
CA THR A 58 -2.92 12.87 8.40
C THR A 58 -2.28 11.96 9.43
N LEU A 59 -1.59 12.50 10.45
CA LEU A 59 -0.97 11.71 11.52
C LEU A 59 -1.99 10.90 12.33
N LEU A 60 -3.12 11.51 12.69
CA LEU A 60 -4.21 10.82 13.39
C LEU A 60 -4.93 9.77 12.54
N GLY A 61 -4.85 9.90 11.22
CA GLY A 61 -5.46 8.97 10.27
C GLY A 61 -4.61 7.75 9.95
N LEU A 62 -3.30 7.79 10.21
CA LEU A 62 -2.40 6.66 10.00
C LEU A 62 -2.66 5.54 11.02
N PRO A 63 -2.62 4.27 10.57
CA PRO A 63 -2.90 3.11 11.43
C PRO A 63 -1.65 2.64 12.20
N TRP A 64 -1.18 3.39 13.19
CA TRP A 64 0.05 3.13 13.94
C TRP A 64 0.09 1.74 14.62
N ASP A 65 -1.04 1.25 15.15
CA ASP A 65 -1.11 -0.04 15.87
C ASP A 65 -2.30 -0.93 15.46
N LYS A 66 -3.15 -0.46 14.57
CA LYS A 66 -4.36 -1.17 14.18
C LYS A 66 -4.06 -2.18 13.07
N ALA A 67 -4.09 -3.48 13.39
CA ALA A 67 -3.95 -4.57 12.43
C ALA A 67 -5.31 -5.24 12.13
N SER A 68 -5.47 -5.75 10.91
CA SER A 68 -6.52 -6.73 10.58
C SER A 68 -6.09 -8.13 11.03
N ARG A 69 -7.06 -9.00 11.33
CA ARG A 69 -6.78 -10.41 11.58
C ARG A 69 -6.59 -11.12 10.23
N ASP A 70 -5.39 -11.63 10.01
CA ASP A 70 -5.08 -12.37 8.79
C ASP A 70 -5.68 -13.78 8.88
N ASN A 71 -6.25 -14.24 7.77
CA ASN A 71 -6.63 -15.64 7.60
C ASN A 71 -5.43 -16.41 7.04
N GLN A 72 -5.07 -17.52 7.70
CA GLN A 72 -3.94 -18.38 7.30
C GLN A 72 -4.43 -19.70 6.69
N ASP A 73 -5.70 -19.86 6.44
CA ASP A 73 -6.30 -21.07 5.87
C ASP A 73 -6.01 -21.15 4.36
N LEU A 74 -5.05 -22.00 3.99
CA LEU A 74 -4.64 -22.25 2.61
C LEU A 74 -5.72 -22.98 1.80
N ALA A 75 -6.55 -23.81 2.45
CA ALA A 75 -7.66 -24.49 1.76
C ALA A 75 -8.69 -23.45 1.32
N ARG A 76 -9.04 -22.54 2.21
CA ARG A 76 -9.93 -21.43 1.89
C ARG A 76 -9.35 -20.49 0.83
N ALA A 77 -8.02 -20.24 0.87
CA ALA A 77 -7.36 -19.44 -0.15
C ALA A 77 -7.45 -20.11 -1.53
N ARG A 78 -7.26 -21.43 -1.61
CA ARG A 78 -7.44 -22.21 -2.85
C ARG A 78 -8.85 -22.09 -3.40
N GLU A 79 -9.87 -22.29 -2.57
CA GLU A 79 -11.28 -22.17 -2.97
C GLU A 79 -11.57 -20.79 -3.59
N ILE A 80 -11.14 -19.72 -2.95
CA ILE A 80 -11.35 -18.35 -3.43
C ILE A 80 -10.65 -18.10 -4.77
N LEU A 81 -9.40 -18.59 -4.93
CA LEU A 81 -8.69 -18.45 -6.18
C LEU A 81 -9.34 -19.27 -7.32
N GLU A 82 -9.91 -20.44 -7.01
CA GLU A 82 -10.64 -21.25 -8.01
C GLU A 82 -11.97 -20.62 -8.39
N GLU A 83 -12.69 -20.03 -7.43
CA GLU A 83 -13.97 -19.35 -7.64
C GLU A 83 -13.81 -18.10 -8.53
N ASP A 84 -12.77 -17.28 -8.25
CA ASP A 84 -12.59 -15.98 -8.89
C ASP A 84 -11.92 -16.07 -10.27
N HIS A 85 -11.11 -17.10 -10.50
CA HIS A 85 -10.25 -17.21 -11.69
C HIS A 85 -10.37 -18.59 -12.34
N TYR A 86 -10.75 -18.61 -13.59
CA TYR A 86 -10.72 -19.83 -14.38
C TYR A 86 -9.31 -20.15 -14.88
N GLY A 87 -8.92 -21.43 -14.85
CA GLY A 87 -7.58 -21.86 -15.32
C GLY A 87 -6.45 -21.32 -14.45
N LEU A 88 -5.32 -20.93 -15.06
CA LEU A 88 -4.13 -20.38 -14.39
C LEU A 88 -3.56 -21.28 -13.28
N SER A 89 -3.69 -22.61 -13.40
CA SER A 89 -3.35 -23.59 -12.35
C SER A 89 -1.94 -23.39 -11.81
N LYS A 90 -0.94 -23.19 -12.68
CA LYS A 90 0.45 -22.95 -12.28
C LYS A 90 0.62 -21.67 -11.46
N VAL A 91 -0.11 -20.60 -11.83
CA VAL A 91 -0.04 -19.31 -11.12
C VAL A 91 -0.69 -19.44 -9.75
N LYS A 92 -1.87 -20.07 -9.68
CA LYS A 92 -2.58 -20.33 -8.42
C LYS A 92 -1.75 -21.19 -7.47
N GLU A 93 -1.15 -22.27 -7.97
CA GLU A 93 -0.27 -23.16 -7.21
C GLU A 93 0.91 -22.38 -6.64
N ARG A 94 1.58 -21.55 -7.46
CA ARG A 94 2.71 -20.73 -7.00
C ARG A 94 2.30 -19.68 -5.97
N ILE A 95 1.11 -19.09 -6.11
CA ILE A 95 0.57 -18.18 -5.09
C ILE A 95 0.32 -18.93 -3.78
N LEU A 96 -0.25 -20.14 -3.83
CA LEU A 96 -0.49 -20.94 -2.62
C LEU A 96 0.81 -21.38 -1.95
N GLU A 97 1.84 -21.73 -2.71
CA GLU A 97 3.19 -22.00 -2.18
C GLU A 97 3.77 -20.77 -1.49
N PHE A 98 3.70 -19.61 -2.14
CA PHE A 98 4.13 -18.33 -1.56
C PHE A 98 3.40 -18.04 -0.24
N LEU A 99 2.08 -18.22 -0.19
CA LEU A 99 1.29 -18.04 1.01
C LEU A 99 1.67 -19.05 2.12
N ALA A 100 1.95 -20.30 1.75
CA ALA A 100 2.41 -21.32 2.68
C ALA A 100 3.77 -20.96 3.28
N VAL A 101 4.74 -20.57 2.48
CA VAL A 101 6.05 -20.11 2.93
C VAL A 101 5.90 -18.93 3.89
N ARG A 102 5.06 -17.94 3.53
CA ARG A 102 4.79 -16.77 4.39
C ARG A 102 4.19 -17.14 5.75
N THR A 103 3.39 -18.19 5.85
CA THR A 103 2.84 -18.63 7.13
C THR A 103 3.89 -19.29 8.02
N LEU A 104 4.95 -19.86 7.44
CA LEU A 104 6.03 -20.56 8.13
C LEU A 104 7.21 -19.64 8.48
N THR A 105 7.43 -18.58 7.67
CA THR A 105 8.52 -17.62 7.89
C THR A 105 8.11 -16.53 8.88
N LYS A 106 9.11 -15.93 9.52
CA LYS A 106 8.88 -14.74 10.35
C LYS A 106 8.37 -13.58 9.48
N LYS A 107 7.61 -12.69 10.10
CA LYS A 107 7.10 -11.47 9.44
C LYS A 107 8.25 -10.70 8.78
N GLY A 108 8.07 -10.32 7.52
CA GLY A 108 9.00 -9.48 6.78
C GLY A 108 10.08 -10.18 5.95
N GLU A 109 10.38 -11.45 6.20
CA GLU A 109 11.46 -12.18 5.48
C GLU A 109 11.01 -12.87 4.19
N SER A 110 9.75 -12.75 3.79
CA SER A 110 9.24 -13.38 2.57
C SER A 110 9.59 -12.56 1.33
N PRO A 111 10.01 -13.19 0.22
CA PRO A 111 10.20 -12.50 -1.04
C PRO A 111 8.88 -11.83 -1.47
N ILE A 112 8.98 -10.83 -2.35
CA ILE A 112 7.81 -10.11 -2.85
C ILE A 112 7.32 -10.83 -4.10
N LEU A 113 6.03 -11.17 -4.14
CA LEU A 113 5.43 -11.80 -5.30
C LEU A 113 5.27 -10.80 -6.45
N CYS A 114 5.89 -11.05 -7.60
CA CYS A 114 5.74 -10.26 -8.80
C CYS A 114 4.96 -11.04 -9.87
N LEU A 115 3.78 -10.55 -10.22
CA LEU A 115 2.93 -11.14 -11.25
C LEU A 115 3.25 -10.50 -12.61
N ALA A 116 3.96 -11.23 -13.47
CA ALA A 116 4.46 -10.71 -14.75
C ALA A 116 3.74 -11.33 -15.94
N GLY A 117 3.38 -10.53 -16.94
CA GLY A 117 2.75 -11.02 -18.17
C GLY A 117 1.98 -9.94 -18.93
N PRO A 118 1.42 -10.27 -20.09
CA PRO A 118 0.73 -9.31 -20.94
C PRO A 118 -0.39 -8.55 -20.26
N PRO A 119 -0.75 -7.35 -20.74
CA PRO A 119 -1.90 -6.64 -20.22
C PRO A 119 -3.20 -7.44 -20.45
N GLY A 120 -4.18 -7.27 -19.56
CA GLY A 120 -5.47 -7.97 -19.66
C GLY A 120 -5.50 -9.41 -19.16
N THR A 121 -4.41 -9.96 -18.62
CA THR A 121 -4.34 -11.33 -18.09
C THR A 121 -4.89 -11.51 -16.67
N GLY A 122 -5.42 -10.46 -16.06
CA GLY A 122 -6.05 -10.54 -14.73
C GLY A 122 -5.09 -10.43 -13.53
N LYS A 123 -3.84 -9.96 -13.72
CA LYS A 123 -2.85 -9.79 -12.64
C LYS A 123 -3.40 -9.02 -11.44
N THR A 124 -4.02 -7.87 -11.69
CA THR A 124 -4.59 -7.02 -10.64
C THR A 124 -5.80 -7.67 -9.94
N SER A 125 -6.60 -8.47 -10.66
CA SER A 125 -7.74 -9.17 -10.06
C SER A 125 -7.29 -10.32 -9.15
N ILE A 126 -6.25 -11.07 -9.53
CA ILE A 126 -5.66 -12.10 -8.66
C ILE A 126 -5.13 -11.52 -7.35
N ALA A 127 -4.40 -10.40 -7.41
CA ALA A 127 -3.93 -9.74 -6.18
C ALA A 127 -5.09 -9.35 -5.23
N ARG A 128 -6.23 -8.95 -5.79
CA ARG A 128 -7.45 -8.67 -5.02
C ARG A 128 -8.02 -9.95 -4.39
N SER A 129 -8.04 -11.05 -5.13
CA SER A 129 -8.50 -12.34 -4.61
C SER A 129 -7.59 -12.87 -3.50
N VAL A 130 -6.27 -12.68 -3.62
CA VAL A 130 -5.32 -12.97 -2.54
C VAL A 130 -5.63 -12.13 -1.30
N ALA A 131 -5.91 -10.84 -1.44
CA ALA A 131 -6.29 -10.00 -0.31
C ALA A 131 -7.59 -10.48 0.35
N ARG A 132 -8.58 -10.91 -0.45
CA ARG A 132 -9.84 -11.49 0.04
C ARG A 132 -9.57 -12.80 0.79
N ALA A 133 -8.74 -13.67 0.26
CA ALA A 133 -8.37 -14.95 0.86
C ALA A 133 -7.70 -14.79 2.22
N LEU A 134 -6.79 -13.82 2.35
CA LEU A 134 -6.09 -13.51 3.58
C LEU A 134 -6.88 -12.58 4.53
N ASN A 135 -8.07 -12.15 4.16
CA ASN A 135 -8.86 -11.16 4.91
C ASN A 135 -8.08 -9.83 5.14
N LYS A 136 -7.23 -9.44 4.19
CA LYS A 136 -6.47 -8.20 4.24
C LYS A 136 -7.21 -7.06 3.54
N LYS A 137 -7.01 -5.83 4.04
CA LYS A 137 -7.42 -4.64 3.31
C LYS A 137 -6.54 -4.49 2.07
N TYR A 138 -7.16 -4.24 0.93
CA TYR A 138 -6.50 -4.12 -0.36
C TYR A 138 -6.32 -2.65 -0.74
N VAL A 139 -5.11 -2.28 -1.12
CA VAL A 139 -4.78 -0.96 -1.66
C VAL A 139 -3.98 -1.15 -2.94
N ARG A 140 -4.33 -0.40 -3.98
CA ARG A 140 -3.60 -0.39 -5.26
C ARG A 140 -2.83 0.91 -5.39
N ILE A 141 -1.53 0.80 -5.65
CA ILE A 141 -0.63 1.91 -5.92
C ILE A 141 -0.13 1.75 -7.36
N CYS A 142 -0.58 2.62 -8.27
CA CYS A 142 -0.13 2.61 -9.64
C CYS A 142 1.23 3.32 -9.74
N LEU A 143 2.26 2.61 -10.18
CA LEU A 143 3.60 3.15 -10.39
C LEU A 143 3.85 3.62 -11.82
N GLY A 144 2.96 3.27 -12.74
CA GLY A 144 3.01 3.73 -14.13
C GLY A 144 2.87 5.26 -14.20
N GLY A 145 3.94 5.94 -14.67
CA GLY A 145 3.97 7.39 -14.78
C GLY A 145 4.55 8.12 -13.56
N VAL A 146 4.94 7.42 -12.50
CA VAL A 146 5.70 8.01 -11.38
C VAL A 146 7.11 8.34 -11.87
N ARG A 147 7.50 9.60 -11.72
CA ARG A 147 8.80 10.12 -12.17
C ARG A 147 9.62 10.77 -11.08
N ASP A 148 9.01 11.03 -9.93
CA ASP A 148 9.62 11.72 -8.81
C ASP A 148 9.61 10.81 -7.57
N GLU A 149 10.75 10.71 -6.90
CA GLU A 149 10.88 10.04 -5.61
C GLU A 149 9.86 10.58 -4.59
N ALA A 150 9.57 11.88 -4.65
CA ALA A 150 8.62 12.52 -3.77
C ALA A 150 7.18 11.98 -3.91
N GLU A 151 6.82 11.36 -5.03
CA GLU A 151 5.52 10.67 -5.14
C GLU A 151 5.45 9.42 -4.23
N ILE A 152 6.59 8.76 -3.98
CA ILE A 152 6.65 7.57 -3.09
C ILE A 152 6.85 8.00 -1.63
N ARG A 153 7.80 8.91 -1.37
CA ARG A 153 8.21 9.35 -0.03
C ARG A 153 7.51 10.61 0.48
N GLY A 154 6.64 11.24 -0.34
CA GLY A 154 6.00 12.50 0.03
C GLY A 154 6.87 13.74 -0.17
N HIS A 155 6.24 14.89 -0.16
CA HIS A 155 6.90 16.19 -0.25
C HIS A 155 7.14 16.76 1.14
N ARG A 156 8.29 17.43 1.33
CA ARG A 156 8.57 18.14 2.60
C ARG A 156 7.50 19.19 2.87
N ARG A 157 7.04 19.28 4.11
CA ARG A 157 5.96 20.19 4.56
C ARG A 157 6.21 21.68 4.27
N THR A 158 7.45 22.06 4.06
CA THR A 158 7.83 23.45 3.73
C THR A 158 7.38 23.90 2.33
N TYR A 159 6.98 22.96 1.48
CA TYR A 159 6.49 23.27 0.13
C TYR A 159 4.99 23.51 0.13
N ILE A 160 4.57 24.49 -0.69
CA ILE A 160 3.13 24.73 -0.94
C ILE A 160 2.55 23.52 -1.66
N GLY A 161 1.46 22.97 -1.14
CA GLY A 161 0.83 21.77 -1.69
C GLY A 161 1.50 20.46 -1.32
N ALA A 162 2.37 20.47 -0.28
CA ALA A 162 2.98 19.25 0.24
C ALA A 162 1.91 18.21 0.62
N MET A 163 2.17 16.95 0.28
CA MET A 163 1.30 15.82 0.55
C MET A 163 2.11 14.58 0.91
N PRO A 164 1.54 13.64 1.67
CA PRO A 164 2.19 12.37 1.98
C PRO A 164 2.43 11.56 0.71
N GLY A 165 3.46 10.72 0.75
CA GLY A 165 3.76 9.79 -0.32
C GLY A 165 2.67 8.74 -0.54
N ARG A 166 2.70 8.09 -1.68
CA ARG A 166 1.69 7.07 -2.07
C ARG A 166 1.64 5.90 -1.08
N ILE A 167 2.76 5.55 -0.45
CA ILE A 167 2.82 4.48 0.56
C ILE A 167 2.08 4.90 1.82
N ALA A 168 2.39 6.07 2.37
CA ALA A 168 1.72 6.61 3.57
C ALA A 168 0.22 6.87 3.30
N ALA A 169 -0.11 7.43 2.13
CA ALA A 169 -1.50 7.62 1.70
C ALA A 169 -2.25 6.27 1.57
N GLY A 170 -1.57 5.22 1.08
CA GLY A 170 -2.11 3.87 1.00
C GLY A 170 -2.43 3.28 2.38
N LEU A 171 -1.56 3.47 3.37
CA LEU A 171 -1.82 3.08 4.76
C LEU A 171 -2.99 3.85 5.36
N HIS A 172 -3.03 5.16 5.11
CA HIS A 172 -4.14 6.01 5.56
C HIS A 172 -5.48 5.55 4.95
N GLN A 173 -5.50 5.13 3.68
CA GLN A 173 -6.69 4.57 3.02
C GLN A 173 -7.08 3.21 3.61
N ALA A 174 -6.11 2.32 3.86
CA ALA A 174 -6.34 0.97 4.39
C ALA A 174 -6.91 0.99 5.81
N LYS A 175 -6.56 1.99 6.64
CA LYS A 175 -6.92 2.09 8.06
C LYS A 175 -6.38 0.93 8.92
N VAL A 176 -5.42 0.15 8.40
CA VAL A 176 -4.73 -0.96 9.09
C VAL A 176 -3.26 -0.95 8.71
N LYS A 177 -2.37 -1.39 9.63
CA LYS A 177 -0.93 -1.41 9.42
C LYS A 177 -0.44 -2.60 8.57
N ASN A 178 -1.27 -3.63 8.40
CA ASN A 178 -0.95 -4.87 7.68
C ASN A 178 -1.79 -5.09 6.41
N PRO A 179 -2.03 -4.07 5.55
CA PRO A 179 -2.79 -4.25 4.32
C PRO A 179 -2.03 -5.12 3.31
N LEU A 180 -2.72 -5.52 2.24
CA LEU A 180 -2.08 -5.92 1.00
C LEU A 180 -1.98 -4.69 0.09
N MET A 181 -0.75 -4.30 -0.26
CA MET A 181 -0.49 -3.23 -1.21
C MET A 181 -0.04 -3.80 -2.55
N LEU A 182 -0.81 -3.52 -3.59
CA LEU A 182 -0.45 -3.87 -4.96
C LEU A 182 0.34 -2.72 -5.58
N LEU A 183 1.59 -2.98 -5.93
CA LEU A 183 2.46 -2.09 -6.70
C LEU A 183 2.24 -2.40 -8.19
N ASP A 184 1.36 -1.65 -8.83
CA ASP A 184 0.94 -1.92 -10.20
C ASP A 184 1.83 -1.22 -11.21
N GLU A 185 2.23 -1.94 -12.28
CA GLU A 185 3.11 -1.46 -13.37
C GLU A 185 4.53 -1.07 -12.89
N ILE A 186 5.17 -1.92 -12.09
CA ILE A 186 6.52 -1.67 -11.56
C ILE A 186 7.59 -1.62 -12.67
N ASP A 187 7.34 -2.24 -13.80
CA ASP A 187 8.17 -2.22 -15.00
C ASP A 187 8.22 -0.85 -15.71
N LYS A 188 7.34 0.08 -15.31
CA LYS A 188 7.29 1.45 -15.86
C LYS A 188 7.96 2.49 -14.94
N VAL A 189 8.57 2.05 -13.85
CA VAL A 189 9.36 2.92 -12.98
C VAL A 189 10.65 3.26 -13.70
N SER A 190 10.82 4.53 -14.08
CA SER A 190 12.01 5.00 -14.77
C SER A 190 13.01 5.61 -13.76
N ALA A 191 14.30 5.40 -14.04
CA ALA A 191 15.37 6.12 -13.38
C ALA A 191 15.57 7.45 -14.13
N ASP A 192 14.75 8.45 -13.84
CA ASP A 192 14.88 9.78 -14.43
C ASP A 192 15.73 10.72 -13.56
N TYR A 193 16.26 11.78 -14.15
CA TYR A 193 17.16 12.77 -13.56
C TYR A 193 16.66 13.49 -12.29
N LYS A 194 15.41 13.31 -11.88
CA LYS A 194 14.78 14.03 -10.75
C LYS A 194 14.66 13.26 -9.44
N GLY A 195 15.40 12.21 -9.27
CA GLY A 195 15.36 11.37 -8.09
C GLY A 195 15.21 9.91 -8.48
N ASP A 196 15.80 9.04 -7.67
CA ASP A 196 15.78 7.61 -7.94
C ASP A 196 14.54 6.97 -7.28
N THR A 197 13.42 6.97 -8.02
CA THR A 197 12.19 6.28 -7.60
C THR A 197 12.46 4.81 -7.25
N SER A 198 13.43 4.18 -7.93
CA SER A 198 13.83 2.81 -7.64
C SER A 198 14.47 2.69 -6.27
N SER A 199 15.30 3.64 -5.84
CA SER A 199 15.88 3.66 -4.49
C SER A 199 14.81 3.81 -3.41
N ALA A 200 13.81 4.67 -3.62
CA ALA A 200 12.70 4.80 -2.69
C ALA A 200 11.90 3.49 -2.56
N LEU A 201 11.65 2.80 -3.67
CA LEU A 201 10.99 1.50 -3.67
C LEU A 201 11.85 0.40 -3.04
N LEU A 202 13.18 0.45 -3.20
CA LEU A 202 14.08 -0.49 -2.54
C LEU A 202 13.96 -0.41 -1.02
N GLU A 203 13.91 0.79 -0.44
CA GLU A 203 13.70 0.96 1.00
C GLU A 203 12.34 0.42 1.46
N VAL A 204 11.28 0.66 0.69
CA VAL A 204 9.92 0.14 0.96
C VAL A 204 9.89 -1.39 0.96
N LEU A 205 10.63 -2.01 0.03
CA LEU A 205 10.59 -3.45 -0.25
C LEU A 205 11.68 -4.23 0.50
N ASP A 206 12.63 -3.54 1.14
CA ASP A 206 13.68 -4.17 1.92
C ASP A 206 13.19 -4.49 3.33
N SER A 207 13.12 -5.77 3.69
CA SER A 207 12.71 -6.22 5.01
C SER A 207 13.59 -5.71 6.16
N GLU A 208 14.85 -5.36 5.89
CA GLU A 208 15.77 -4.82 6.88
C GLU A 208 15.54 -3.32 7.15
N GLN A 209 15.04 -2.58 6.17
CA GLN A 209 14.88 -1.13 6.21
C GLN A 209 13.42 -0.66 6.36
N ASN A 210 12.47 -1.44 5.86
CA ASN A 210 11.06 -1.05 5.78
C ASN A 210 10.35 -0.85 7.12
N ASN A 211 10.94 -1.33 8.22
CA ASN A 211 10.43 -1.11 9.58
C ASN A 211 10.59 0.34 10.07
N LYS A 212 11.37 1.16 9.36
CA LYS A 212 11.62 2.58 9.64
C LYS A 212 11.51 3.43 8.40
N PHE A 213 10.55 3.12 7.53
CA PHE A 213 10.33 3.88 6.31
C PHE A 213 10.09 5.37 6.62
N ALA A 214 10.86 6.24 6.00
CA ALA A 214 10.79 7.67 6.19
C ALA A 214 9.99 8.35 5.07
N ASP A 215 8.77 8.79 5.40
CA ASP A 215 7.99 9.68 4.53
C ASP A 215 8.33 11.15 4.88
N HIS A 216 8.68 11.95 3.87
CA HIS A 216 9.11 13.34 4.06
C HIS A 216 8.01 14.28 4.53
N TYR A 217 6.74 13.93 4.27
CA TYR A 217 5.62 14.70 4.78
C TYR A 217 5.29 14.32 6.21
N VAL A 218 5.30 13.02 6.52
CA VAL A 218 4.94 12.49 7.85
C VAL A 218 6.02 12.81 8.88
N GLU A 219 7.30 12.81 8.48
CA GLU A 219 8.50 13.09 9.32
C GLU A 219 8.63 12.17 10.54
N LEU A 220 7.93 11.04 10.55
CA LEU A 220 7.99 10.01 11.57
C LEU A 220 8.22 8.66 10.91
N PRO A 221 8.95 7.73 11.54
CA PRO A 221 9.17 6.41 10.99
C PRO A 221 7.86 5.62 10.93
N ILE A 222 7.57 5.05 9.76
CA ILE A 222 6.41 4.20 9.50
C ILE A 222 6.90 2.76 9.38
N ASP A 223 6.32 1.86 10.17
CA ASP A 223 6.62 0.43 10.09
C ASP A 223 5.81 -0.25 8.97
N LEU A 224 6.49 -0.70 7.93
CA LEU A 224 5.92 -1.43 6.80
C LEU A 224 6.14 -2.94 6.87
N SER A 225 6.75 -3.47 7.93
CA SER A 225 7.13 -4.89 8.06
C SER A 225 5.94 -5.86 8.00
N GLU A 226 4.74 -5.41 8.38
CA GLU A 226 3.52 -6.22 8.34
C GLU A 226 2.72 -6.06 7.03
N VAL A 227 3.12 -5.14 6.16
CA VAL A 227 2.48 -4.93 4.85
C VAL A 227 2.82 -6.09 3.93
N LEU A 228 1.82 -6.61 3.22
CA LEU A 228 2.03 -7.59 2.15
C LEU A 228 2.13 -6.85 0.81
N PHE A 229 3.32 -6.78 0.25
CA PHE A 229 3.53 -6.24 -1.08
C PHE A 229 3.37 -7.32 -2.15
N ILE A 230 2.61 -7.00 -3.20
CA ILE A 230 2.54 -7.75 -4.45
C ILE A 230 2.82 -6.75 -5.56
N ALA A 231 3.69 -7.11 -6.50
CA ALA A 231 3.97 -6.29 -7.67
C ALA A 231 3.30 -6.86 -8.93
N THR A 232 3.00 -6.00 -9.91
CA THR A 232 2.64 -6.43 -11.26
C THR A 232 3.58 -5.78 -12.28
N ALA A 233 3.91 -6.54 -13.32
CA ALA A 233 4.69 -6.05 -14.45
C ALA A 233 4.10 -6.59 -15.76
N ASN A 234 4.28 -5.86 -16.85
CA ASN A 234 3.98 -6.37 -18.17
C ASN A 234 5.20 -7.12 -18.75
N ASP A 235 6.39 -6.61 -18.47
CA ASP A 235 7.65 -7.21 -18.90
C ASP A 235 8.67 -7.19 -17.74
N ILE A 236 9.17 -8.36 -17.37
CA ILE A 236 10.18 -8.54 -16.32
C ILE A 236 11.50 -7.86 -16.68
N GLN A 237 11.84 -7.82 -17.98
CA GLN A 237 13.12 -7.26 -18.44
C GLN A 237 13.25 -5.77 -18.19
N ASN A 238 12.12 -5.06 -18.06
CA ASN A 238 12.07 -3.63 -17.80
C ASN A 238 12.11 -3.30 -16.30
N ILE A 239 12.07 -4.30 -15.42
CA ILE A 239 12.20 -4.07 -13.97
C ILE A 239 13.67 -3.82 -13.64
N PRO A 240 14.02 -2.76 -12.89
CA PRO A 240 15.38 -2.56 -12.39
C PRO A 240 15.89 -3.78 -11.62
N ARG A 241 17.10 -4.25 -11.96
CA ARG A 241 17.69 -5.46 -11.35
C ARG A 241 17.65 -5.47 -9.82
N PRO A 242 18.01 -4.38 -9.10
CA PRO A 242 17.97 -4.39 -7.64
C PRO A 242 16.58 -4.65 -7.07
N LEU A 243 15.51 -4.23 -7.75
CA LEU A 243 14.13 -4.53 -7.37
C LEU A 243 13.77 -5.99 -7.69
N LEU A 244 14.20 -6.47 -8.87
CA LEU A 244 13.91 -7.84 -9.32
C LEU A 244 14.55 -8.88 -8.40
N ASP A 245 15.77 -8.62 -7.89
CA ASP A 245 16.49 -9.52 -6.98
C ASP A 245 15.75 -9.75 -5.62
N ARG A 246 14.80 -8.90 -5.28
CA ARG A 246 13.94 -9.02 -4.09
C ARG A 246 12.58 -9.62 -4.38
N MET A 247 12.32 -9.96 -5.63
CA MET A 247 11.02 -10.42 -6.11
C MET A 247 11.08 -11.84 -6.59
N GLU A 248 10.02 -12.57 -6.29
CA GLU A 248 9.73 -13.85 -6.91
C GLU A 248 8.78 -13.63 -8.08
N ALA A 249 9.31 -13.73 -9.30
CA ALA A 249 8.53 -13.48 -10.50
C ALA A 249 7.72 -14.73 -10.90
N VAL A 250 6.40 -14.56 -11.00
CA VAL A 250 5.47 -15.56 -11.53
C VAL A 250 4.99 -15.11 -12.89
N SER A 251 5.39 -15.84 -13.93
CA SER A 251 5.04 -15.52 -15.31
C SER A 251 3.64 -16.02 -15.66
N TYR A 252 2.82 -15.11 -16.19
CA TYR A 252 1.55 -15.42 -16.82
C TYR A 252 1.81 -15.82 -18.26
N THR A 253 1.74 -17.10 -18.55
CA THR A 253 1.65 -17.55 -19.95
C THR A 253 0.23 -17.29 -20.46
N HIS A 254 0.11 -16.81 -21.69
CA HIS A 254 -1.17 -16.58 -22.35
C HIS A 254 -2.10 -17.78 -22.15
N LEU A 255 -3.34 -17.52 -21.68
CA LEU A 255 -4.46 -18.38 -22.06
C LEU A 255 -4.48 -18.37 -23.60
N ARG A 256 -4.24 -19.51 -24.23
CA ARG A 256 -4.33 -19.59 -25.69
C ARG A 256 -5.74 -19.14 -26.09
N ALA A 257 -5.88 -18.37 -27.15
CA ALA A 257 -7.17 -17.88 -27.65
C ALA A 257 -8.21 -19.01 -27.83
N HIS A 258 -7.76 -20.25 -28.07
CA HIS A 258 -8.57 -21.46 -28.13
C HIS A 258 -9.20 -21.86 -26.77
N GLU A 259 -8.53 -21.62 -25.64
CA GLU A 259 -9.10 -21.96 -24.33
C GLU A 259 -10.21 -20.97 -23.95
N THR A 260 -10.06 -19.71 -24.30
CA THR A 260 -11.08 -18.67 -24.03
C THR A 260 -12.36 -18.94 -24.82
N GLN A 261 -12.25 -19.38 -26.08
CA GLN A 261 -13.38 -19.67 -26.95
C GLN A 261 -14.12 -20.97 -26.54
N ALA A 262 -13.37 -22.02 -26.19
CA ALA A 262 -13.96 -23.28 -25.68
C ALA A 262 -14.72 -23.06 -24.37
N ASN A 263 -14.23 -22.19 -23.48
CA ASN A 263 -14.86 -21.91 -22.19
C ASN A 263 -16.13 -21.07 -22.29
N ILE A 264 -16.18 -20.12 -23.23
CA ILE A 264 -17.40 -19.35 -23.51
C ILE A 264 -18.48 -20.26 -24.08
N VAL A 265 -18.13 -21.17 -24.97
CA VAL A 265 -19.08 -22.15 -25.56
C VAL A 265 -19.58 -23.14 -24.52
N CYS A 266 -18.72 -23.66 -23.61
CA CYS A 266 -19.14 -24.54 -22.53
C CYS A 266 -20.11 -23.86 -21.56
N ARG A 267 -19.83 -22.60 -21.19
CA ARG A 267 -20.70 -21.83 -20.28
C ARG A 267 -22.06 -21.55 -20.90
N LEU A 268 -22.12 -21.20 -22.17
CA LEU A 268 -23.38 -21.01 -22.92
C LEU A 268 -24.19 -22.33 -23.13
N LEU A 269 -23.51 -23.50 -23.08
CA LEU A 269 -24.15 -24.80 -23.15
C LEU A 269 -24.65 -25.33 -21.79
N LEU A 270 -24.05 -24.85 -20.70
CA LEU A 270 -24.47 -25.23 -19.32
C LEU A 270 -25.61 -24.33 -18.79
N GLU A 271 -25.85 -23.17 -19.40
CA GLU A 271 -26.95 -22.25 -19.06
C GLU A 271 -28.22 -22.50 -19.91
N LYS A 272 -28.26 -23.54 -20.75
CA LYS A 272 -29.47 -24.10 -21.40
C LYS A 272 -29.83 -25.45 -20.80
#